data_513d7030724276c9e64553c9e68af29f
#
_entry.id   513d7030724276c9e64553c9e68af29f
#
_cell.length_a   1.000
_cell.length_b   1.000
_cell.length_c   1.000
_cell.angle_alpha   90.00
_cell.angle_beta   90.00
_cell.angle_gamma   90.00
#
_symmetry.space_group_name_H-M   'P 1'
#
loop_
_entity.id
_entity.type
_entity.pdbx_description
1 polymer ?
#
loop_
_entity_poly.entity_id
_entity_poly.type
_entity_poly.pdbx_seq_one_letter_code
_entity_poly.pdbx_strand_id
1 'polypeptide(L)'
;YFDCNIVIFLIEIFIYFLVQNRKYQGVVIMNKMVGKTLNELRRENGYTQEQVSSYLGITQSNLSKIENGERNFNMTLLDKLCLLYNCSPEYLLGETDSHEKSSIAFRSDEKVDLNVVAKMNEITGYLKLLRKLDGDK
;
A
#
# COMPACT_ATOMS: atom_id res chain seq x y z
N TYR A 1 27.27 -47.68 2.71
CA TYR A 1 27.91 -46.40 2.39
C TYR A 1 26.84 -45.54 1.70
N PHE A 2 26.27 -44.61 2.46
CA PHE A 2 25.44 -43.59 1.87
C PHE A 2 26.32 -42.64 1.06
N ASP A 3 25.99 -42.46 -0.22
CA ASP A 3 26.73 -41.58 -1.13
C ASP A 3 26.69 -40.15 -0.58
N CYS A 4 27.83 -39.62 -0.22
CA CYS A 4 27.96 -38.27 0.37
C CYS A 4 27.36 -37.19 -0.55
N ASN A 5 27.38 -37.45 -1.87
CA ASN A 5 26.78 -36.56 -2.88
C ASN A 5 25.25 -36.49 -2.79
N ILE A 6 24.58 -37.58 -2.43
CA ILE A 6 23.10 -37.57 -2.27
C ILE A 6 22.70 -36.78 -1.05
N VAL A 7 23.47 -36.89 0.05
CA VAL A 7 23.20 -36.12 1.28
C VAL A 7 23.40 -34.63 1.04
N ILE A 8 24.47 -34.24 0.35
CA ILE A 8 24.74 -32.84 0.00
C ILE A 8 23.62 -32.28 -0.89
N PHE A 9 23.19 -33.03 -1.91
CA PHE A 9 22.11 -32.63 -2.81
C PHE A 9 20.76 -32.45 -2.07
N LEU A 10 20.44 -33.33 -1.12
CA LEU A 10 19.25 -33.21 -0.28
C LEU A 10 19.33 -32.01 0.67
N ILE A 11 20.51 -31.68 1.19
CA ILE A 11 20.72 -30.49 2.02
C ILE A 11 20.56 -29.24 1.19
N GLU A 12 21.09 -29.19 -0.03
CA GLU A 12 20.91 -28.02 -0.93
C GLU A 12 19.46 -27.81 -1.30
N ILE A 13 18.69 -28.86 -1.63
CA ILE A 13 17.26 -28.79 -1.87
C ILE A 13 16.52 -28.31 -0.62
N PHE A 14 16.89 -28.79 0.55
CA PHE A 14 16.26 -28.39 1.81
C PHE A 14 16.55 -26.92 2.16
N ILE A 15 17.79 -26.47 1.95
CA ILE A 15 18.18 -25.05 2.12
C ILE A 15 17.42 -24.18 1.10
N TYR A 16 17.35 -24.58 -0.16
CA TYR A 16 16.60 -23.87 -1.19
C TYR A 16 15.12 -23.75 -0.82
N PHE A 17 14.52 -24.84 -0.33
CA PHE A 17 13.13 -24.86 0.14
C PHE A 17 12.91 -23.93 1.35
N LEU A 18 13.84 -23.91 2.32
CA LEU A 18 13.77 -23.02 3.48
C LEU A 18 13.92 -21.55 3.10
N VAL A 19 14.82 -21.22 2.16
CA VAL A 19 15.03 -19.85 1.67
C VAL A 19 13.80 -19.35 0.90
N GLN A 20 13.22 -20.19 0.05
CA GLN A 20 11.97 -19.86 -0.65
C GLN A 20 10.82 -19.65 0.33
N ASN A 21 10.68 -20.52 1.33
CA ASN A 21 9.61 -20.41 2.33
C ASN A 21 9.75 -19.12 3.16
N ARG A 22 10.99 -18.71 3.51
CA ARG A 22 11.23 -17.42 4.19
C ARG A 22 10.84 -16.21 3.33
N LYS A 23 11.13 -16.26 2.03
CA LYS A 23 10.78 -15.20 1.08
C LYS A 23 9.26 -15.06 0.95
N TYR A 24 8.53 -16.17 0.89
CA TYR A 24 7.06 -16.15 0.84
C TYR A 24 6.43 -15.68 2.15
N GLN A 25 6.99 -16.06 3.31
CA GLN A 25 6.50 -15.59 4.61
C GLN A 25 6.69 -14.06 4.76
N GLY A 26 7.82 -13.50 4.32
CA GLY A 26 8.07 -12.06 4.35
C GLY A 26 7.08 -11.28 3.47
N VAL A 27 6.79 -11.77 2.27
CA VAL A 27 5.81 -11.17 1.35
C VAL A 27 4.39 -11.22 1.91
N VAL A 28 3.99 -12.35 2.50
CA VAL A 28 2.65 -12.49 3.11
C VAL A 28 2.47 -11.56 4.31
N ILE A 29 3.48 -11.45 5.18
CA ILE A 29 3.43 -10.54 6.34
C ILE A 29 3.35 -9.08 5.87
N MET A 30 4.15 -8.69 4.89
CA MET A 30 4.15 -7.33 4.33
C MET A 30 2.79 -7.00 3.71
N ASN A 31 2.19 -7.89 2.93
CA ASN A 31 0.86 -7.69 2.37
C ASN A 31 -0.22 -7.51 3.43
N LYS A 32 -0.15 -8.26 4.53
CA LYS A 32 -1.12 -8.16 5.61
C LYS A 32 -1.01 -6.85 6.39
N MET A 33 0.22 -6.37 6.61
CA MET A 33 0.45 -5.05 7.24
C MET A 33 -0.07 -3.93 6.35
N VAL A 34 0.31 -3.92 5.08
CA VAL A 34 -0.14 -2.93 4.10
C VAL A 34 -1.66 -2.95 3.95
N GLY A 35 -2.27 -4.12 3.84
CA GLY A 35 -3.72 -4.27 3.76
C GLY A 35 -4.43 -3.65 4.97
N LYS A 36 -3.90 -3.88 6.18
CA LYS A 36 -4.42 -3.28 7.40
C LYS A 36 -4.33 -1.75 7.37
N THR A 37 -3.18 -1.20 7.01
CA THR A 37 -2.97 0.25 6.88
C THR A 37 -3.93 0.88 5.87
N LEU A 38 -4.15 0.21 4.73
CA LEU A 38 -5.11 0.67 3.72
C LEU A 38 -6.55 0.70 4.25
N ASN A 39 -6.95 -0.33 4.98
CA ASN A 39 -8.28 -0.39 5.60
C ASN A 39 -8.47 0.72 6.65
N GLU A 40 -7.45 0.97 7.48
CA GLU A 40 -7.45 2.04 8.48
C GLU A 40 -7.56 3.41 7.81
N LEU A 41 -6.74 3.72 6.81
CA LEU A 41 -6.78 4.97 6.06
C LEU A 41 -8.13 5.18 5.37
N ARG A 42 -8.70 4.15 4.76
CA ARG A 42 -10.03 4.23 4.15
C ARG A 42 -11.10 4.60 5.18
N ARG A 43 -11.09 3.95 6.34
CA ARG A 43 -12.05 4.21 7.43
C ARG A 43 -11.88 5.60 8.05
N GLU A 44 -10.64 6.03 8.27
CA GLU A 44 -10.34 7.36 8.80
C GLU A 44 -10.84 8.48 7.89
N ASN A 45 -10.77 8.26 6.56
CA ASN A 45 -11.28 9.20 5.57
C ASN A 45 -12.79 9.05 5.28
N GLY A 46 -13.46 8.08 5.91
CA GLY A 46 -14.90 7.86 5.75
C GLY A 46 -15.30 7.25 4.40
N TYR A 47 -14.35 6.65 3.65
CA TYR A 47 -14.65 6.07 2.35
C TYR A 47 -15.15 4.63 2.46
N THR A 48 -16.12 4.28 1.60
CA THR A 48 -16.57 2.89 1.45
C THR A 48 -15.62 2.09 0.54
N GLN A 49 -15.62 0.77 0.68
CA GLN A 49 -14.87 -0.10 -0.25
C GLN A 49 -15.32 0.07 -1.70
N GLU A 50 -16.61 0.32 -1.92
CA GLU A 50 -17.17 0.54 -3.25
C GLU A 50 -16.62 1.82 -3.90
N GLN A 51 -16.56 2.93 -3.15
CA GLN A 51 -16.00 4.18 -3.63
C GLN A 51 -14.52 4.04 -4.02
N VAL A 52 -13.71 3.43 -3.13
CA VAL A 52 -12.28 3.25 -3.38
C VAL A 52 -12.03 2.26 -4.51
N SER A 53 -12.78 1.16 -4.60
CA SER A 53 -12.62 0.19 -5.70
C SER A 53 -12.99 0.82 -7.05
N SER A 54 -14.04 1.63 -7.10
CA SER A 54 -14.44 2.40 -8.29
C SER A 54 -13.34 3.37 -8.73
N TYR A 55 -12.77 4.13 -7.81
CA TYR A 55 -11.64 5.03 -8.07
C TYR A 55 -10.40 4.29 -8.61
N LEU A 56 -10.09 3.12 -8.04
CA LEU A 56 -8.95 2.30 -8.48
C LEU A 56 -9.21 1.58 -9.82
N GLY A 57 -10.46 1.46 -10.25
CA GLY A 57 -10.86 0.68 -11.44
C GLY A 57 -10.80 -0.83 -11.21
N ILE A 58 -11.03 -1.29 -9.98
CA ILE A 58 -11.07 -2.71 -9.60
C ILE A 58 -12.42 -3.08 -9.00
N THR A 59 -12.69 -4.37 -8.83
CA THR A 59 -13.92 -4.81 -8.13
C THR A 59 -13.78 -4.64 -6.62
N GLN A 60 -14.88 -4.39 -5.91
CA GLN A 60 -14.92 -4.32 -4.45
C GLN A 60 -14.34 -5.60 -3.80
N SER A 61 -14.63 -6.76 -4.36
CA SER A 61 -14.07 -8.04 -3.87
C SER A 61 -12.54 -8.09 -3.98
N ASN A 62 -11.96 -7.50 -5.05
CA ASN A 62 -10.50 -7.40 -5.18
C ASN A 62 -9.92 -6.46 -4.13
N LEU A 63 -10.55 -5.30 -3.89
CA LEU A 63 -10.10 -4.38 -2.84
C LEU A 63 -10.18 -5.04 -1.46
N SER A 64 -11.26 -5.74 -1.15
CA SER A 64 -11.41 -6.48 0.11
C SER A 64 -10.28 -7.50 0.32
N LYS A 65 -9.91 -8.25 -0.72
CA LYS A 65 -8.78 -9.18 -0.66
C LYS A 65 -7.43 -8.50 -0.45
N ILE A 66 -7.24 -7.31 -1.04
CA ILE A 66 -6.03 -6.50 -0.83
C ILE A 66 -5.99 -6.00 0.63
N GLU A 67 -7.07 -5.46 1.16
CA GLU A 67 -7.17 -4.99 2.55
C GLU A 67 -6.97 -6.12 3.57
N ASN A 68 -7.37 -7.35 3.23
CA ASN A 68 -7.12 -8.53 4.07
C ASN A 68 -5.71 -9.13 3.90
N GLY A 69 -4.92 -8.62 2.97
CA GLY A 69 -3.58 -9.14 2.67
C GLY A 69 -3.58 -10.47 1.91
N GLU A 70 -4.71 -10.85 1.33
CA GLU A 70 -4.88 -12.08 0.56
C GLU A 70 -4.42 -11.92 -0.91
N ARG A 71 -4.26 -10.69 -1.37
CA ARG A 71 -3.89 -10.38 -2.75
C ARG A 71 -2.84 -9.28 -2.80
N ASN A 72 -1.85 -9.48 -3.66
CA ASN A 72 -0.86 -8.47 -4.01
C ASN A 72 -1.49 -7.37 -4.86
N PHE A 73 -0.99 -6.16 -4.74
CA PHE A 73 -1.32 -5.04 -5.60
C PHE A 73 -0.05 -4.60 -6.38
N ASN A 74 -0.26 -3.98 -7.52
CA ASN A 74 0.83 -3.48 -8.36
C ASN A 74 1.20 -2.02 -8.01
N MET A 75 2.32 -1.54 -8.52
CA MET A 75 2.81 -0.17 -8.28
C MET A 75 1.80 0.89 -8.70
N THR A 76 1.07 0.67 -9.79
CA THR A 76 0.03 1.62 -10.26
C THR A 76 -1.09 1.82 -9.24
N LEU A 77 -1.51 0.74 -8.56
CA LEU A 77 -2.51 0.83 -7.48
C LEU A 77 -1.91 1.50 -6.24
N LEU A 78 -0.63 1.23 -5.93
CA LEU A 78 0.09 1.88 -4.84
C LEU A 78 0.13 3.40 -5.04
N ASP A 79 0.54 3.86 -6.23
CA ASP A 79 0.63 5.29 -6.56
C ASP A 79 -0.74 5.98 -6.42
N LYS A 80 -1.81 5.36 -6.95
CA LYS A 80 -3.17 5.88 -6.81
C LYS A 80 -3.61 5.97 -5.35
N LEU A 81 -3.29 4.98 -4.53
CA LEU A 81 -3.62 4.98 -3.10
C LEU A 81 -2.83 6.03 -2.33
N CYS A 82 -1.54 6.23 -2.66
CA CYS A 82 -0.72 7.29 -2.10
C CYS A 82 -1.30 8.68 -2.41
N LEU A 83 -1.76 8.91 -3.64
CA LEU A 83 -2.41 10.16 -4.03
C LEU A 83 -3.76 10.36 -3.32
N LEU A 84 -4.57 9.30 -3.22
CA LEU A 84 -5.88 9.38 -2.58
C LEU A 84 -5.77 9.70 -1.09
N TYR A 85 -4.87 9.02 -0.39
CA TYR A 85 -4.69 9.17 1.06
C TYR A 85 -3.65 10.24 1.44
N ASN A 86 -3.03 10.88 0.46
CA ASN A 86 -1.97 11.88 0.66
C ASN A 86 -0.85 11.37 1.59
N CYS A 87 -0.39 10.16 1.35
CA CYS A 87 0.67 9.50 2.12
C CYS A 87 1.82 9.05 1.22
N SER A 88 2.99 8.84 1.82
CA SER A 88 4.13 8.30 1.10
C SER A 88 4.02 6.79 0.89
N PRO A 89 4.66 6.23 -0.16
CA PRO A 89 4.75 4.79 -0.35
C PRO A 89 5.37 4.06 0.84
N GLU A 90 6.40 4.66 1.47
CA GLU A 90 7.12 4.11 2.62
C GLU A 90 6.19 3.95 3.83
N TYR A 91 5.28 4.91 4.03
CA TYR A 91 4.25 4.81 5.07
C TYR A 91 3.29 3.66 4.79
N LEU A 92 2.78 3.53 3.55
CA LEU A 92 1.89 2.42 3.18
C LEU A 92 2.58 1.06 3.33
N LEU A 93 3.88 0.99 3.03
CA LEU A 93 4.68 -0.23 3.16
C LEU A 93 5.09 -0.54 4.62
N GLY A 94 4.80 0.38 5.56
CA GLY A 94 5.15 0.21 6.96
C GLY A 94 6.63 0.44 7.27
N GLU A 95 7.35 1.14 6.40
CA GLU A 95 8.77 1.48 6.58
C GLU A 95 8.95 2.72 7.45
N THR A 96 7.91 3.55 7.56
CA THR A 96 7.89 4.75 8.41
C THR A 96 6.57 4.90 9.15
N ASP A 97 6.62 5.36 10.39
CA ASP A 97 5.42 5.68 11.20
C ASP A 97 4.94 7.12 10.98
N SER A 98 5.70 7.94 10.27
CA SER A 98 5.39 9.36 10.07
C SER A 98 4.44 9.55 8.91
N HIS A 99 3.18 9.85 9.22
CA HIS A 99 2.18 10.30 8.27
C HIS A 99 1.75 11.72 8.62
N GLU A 100 2.11 12.70 7.80
CA GLU A 100 1.54 14.04 7.91
C GLU A 100 0.09 14.00 7.43
N LYS A 101 -0.85 13.99 8.39
CA LYS A 101 -2.28 14.12 8.07
C LYS A 101 -2.53 15.49 7.44
N SER A 102 -2.48 15.56 6.12
CA SER A 102 -3.01 16.71 5.40
C SER A 102 -4.51 16.49 5.24
N SER A 103 -5.28 16.88 6.24
CA SER A 103 -6.74 16.79 6.16
C SER A 103 -7.30 17.93 5.32
N ILE A 104 -7.44 17.72 4.03
CA ILE A 104 -8.43 18.46 3.26
C ILE A 104 -9.78 17.82 3.62
N ALA A 105 -10.41 18.32 4.69
CA ALA A 105 -11.74 17.87 5.07
C ALA A 105 -12.75 18.47 4.09
N PHE A 106 -13.23 17.65 3.17
CA PHE A 106 -14.39 18.01 2.37
C PHE A 106 -15.65 17.90 3.25
N ARG A 107 -16.17 19.02 3.69
CA ARG A 107 -17.53 19.12 4.24
C ARG A 107 -18.50 19.24 3.07
N SER A 108 -18.92 18.14 2.48
CA SER A 108 -20.05 18.12 1.59
C SER A 108 -20.94 16.92 1.90
N ASP A 109 -22.25 17.16 1.99
CA ASP A 109 -23.28 16.12 2.08
C ASP A 109 -23.46 15.35 0.76
N GLU A 110 -22.75 15.73 -0.29
CA GLU A 110 -22.75 15.07 -1.59
C GLU A 110 -21.62 14.01 -1.68
N LYS A 111 -21.86 12.98 -2.49
CA LYS A 111 -20.86 11.94 -2.81
C LYS A 111 -19.62 12.61 -3.42
N VAL A 112 -18.55 12.69 -2.64
CA VAL A 112 -17.28 13.26 -3.11
C VAL A 112 -16.67 12.34 -4.16
N ASP A 113 -16.31 12.89 -5.33
CA ASP A 113 -15.54 12.17 -6.34
C ASP A 113 -14.08 12.03 -5.88
N LEU A 114 -13.66 10.78 -5.64
CA LEU A 114 -12.31 10.48 -5.17
C LEU A 114 -11.22 10.84 -6.19
N ASN A 115 -11.55 10.97 -7.48
CA ASN A 115 -10.61 11.49 -8.49
C ASN A 115 -10.28 12.97 -8.22
N VAL A 116 -11.29 13.75 -7.83
CA VAL A 116 -11.09 15.16 -7.46
C VAL A 116 -10.22 15.26 -6.20
N VAL A 117 -10.49 14.43 -5.19
CA VAL A 117 -9.69 14.38 -3.96
C VAL A 117 -8.23 14.06 -4.26
N ALA A 118 -7.97 13.02 -5.03
CA ALA A 118 -6.61 12.63 -5.42
C ALA A 118 -5.90 13.74 -6.18
N LYS A 119 -6.60 14.42 -7.11
CA LYS A 119 -6.04 15.54 -7.87
C LYS A 119 -5.71 16.75 -7.00
N MET A 120 -6.53 17.06 -6.01
CA MET A 120 -6.24 18.14 -5.06
C MET A 120 -5.06 17.80 -4.15
N ASN A 121 -4.94 16.55 -3.72
CA ASN A 121 -3.79 16.08 -2.96
C ASN A 121 -2.50 16.20 -3.79
N GLU A 122 -2.54 15.84 -5.07
CA GLU A 122 -1.41 15.98 -5.99
C GLU A 122 -0.97 17.45 -6.10
N ILE A 123 -1.90 18.37 -6.34
CA ILE A 123 -1.62 19.82 -6.42
C ILE A 123 -1.02 20.34 -5.10
N THR A 124 -1.58 19.92 -3.97
CA THR A 124 -1.07 20.29 -2.65
C THR A 124 0.36 19.79 -2.44
N GLY A 125 0.67 18.57 -2.91
CA GLY A 125 2.03 18.02 -2.90
C GLY A 125 3.01 18.87 -3.70
N TYR A 126 2.64 19.31 -4.91
CA TYR A 126 3.47 20.20 -5.72
C TYR A 126 3.68 21.57 -5.06
N LEU A 127 2.65 22.15 -4.43
CA LEU A 127 2.77 23.42 -3.71
C LEU A 127 3.72 23.30 -2.51
N LYS A 128 3.66 22.20 -1.76
CA LYS A 128 4.63 21.94 -0.67
C LYS A 128 6.05 21.80 -1.19
N LEU A 129 6.24 21.11 -2.32
CA LEU A 129 7.55 20.96 -2.96
C LEU A 129 8.10 22.33 -3.41
N LEU A 130 7.29 23.15 -4.07
CA LEU A 130 7.67 24.49 -4.53
C LEU A 130 8.07 25.39 -3.36
N ARG A 131 7.32 25.38 -2.26
CA ARG A 131 7.68 26.16 -1.04
C ARG A 131 9.02 25.71 -0.47
N LYS A 132 9.29 24.39 -0.45
CA LYS A 132 10.57 23.87 0.02
C LYS A 132 11.75 24.28 -0.85
N LEU A 133 11.53 24.41 -2.18
CA LEU A 133 12.54 24.83 -3.14
C LEU A 133 12.79 26.35 -3.09
N ASP A 134 11.75 27.13 -2.77
CA ASP A 134 11.83 28.61 -2.69
C ASP A 134 12.55 29.08 -1.41
N GLY A 135 12.87 28.18 -0.50
CA GLY A 135 13.46 28.43 0.80
C GLY A 135 12.49 29.16 1.71
N ASP A 136 12.24 28.60 2.88
CA ASP A 136 11.51 29.31 3.94
C ASP A 136 12.21 30.66 4.21
N LYS A 137 11.65 31.74 3.67
CA LYS A 137 11.97 33.10 4.07
C LYS A 137 10.98 33.56 5.10
#